data_8423d0b610949dd7f38f80f0e7f4c337
#
_entry.id   8423d0b610949dd7f38f80f0e7f4c337
#
_cell.length_a   1.000
_cell.length_b   1.000
_cell.length_c   1.000
_cell.angle_alpha   90.00
_cell.angle_beta   90.00
_cell.angle_gamma   90.00
#
_symmetry.space_group_name_H-M   'P 1'
#
loop_
_entity.id
_entity.type
_entity.pdbx_description
1 polymer ?
#
loop_
_entity_poly.entity_id
_entity_poly.type
_entity_poly.pdbx_seq_one_letter_code
_entity_poly.pdbx_strand_id
1 'polypeptide(L)'
;MEGHADTGIRLNVRREVRRIADDPIARYLQRAYPDAGPGGARQRYEEAYMLYFVAMQRALEQVSTTVRFRKGPYYVLKYGGKYGPRQRKLAKKYWRMVPFLELDIVTCLLQTRILLDHTIALSRRFLQGPQLPSFTSFAKHKKFFASGKRLRGHSSYAEYMIHSTSWFDVPIKFVRDKLLVHQGPRHFRYFAIPGWGVEDDLVWYFHLRDEAPLVRPEKRSASPRVIRLNVLRLSYDVESFLRWFSKYGTKALGKHQ
;
A
#
# COMPACT_ATOMS: atom_id res chain seq x y z
N MET A 1 11.52 11.05 -31.14
CA MET A 1 11.95 10.62 -29.78
C MET A 1 10.76 10.13 -28.96
N GLU A 2 9.98 9.13 -29.43
CA GLU A 2 8.69 8.74 -28.81
C GLU A 2 8.66 7.32 -28.24
N GLY A 3 9.76 6.59 -28.24
CA GLY A 3 9.72 5.15 -27.95
C GLY A 3 10.08 4.71 -26.54
N HIS A 4 10.78 5.49 -25.74
CA HIS A 4 11.40 4.96 -24.52
C HIS A 4 10.63 5.20 -23.21
N ALA A 5 9.81 6.24 -23.10
CA ALA A 5 9.09 6.55 -21.85
C ALA A 5 7.87 5.62 -21.57
N ASP A 6 7.20 5.13 -22.64
CA ASP A 6 6.01 4.26 -22.48
C ASP A 6 6.39 2.81 -22.08
N THR A 7 7.59 2.36 -22.44
CA THR A 7 8.07 1.00 -22.12
C THR A 7 8.45 0.85 -20.65
N GLY A 8 9.02 1.88 -20.03
CA GLY A 8 9.48 1.83 -18.64
C GLY A 8 8.32 1.67 -17.62
N ILE A 9 7.25 2.47 -17.78
CA ILE A 9 6.10 2.40 -16.89
C ILE A 9 5.33 1.07 -17.05
N ARG A 10 5.18 0.57 -18.27
CA ARG A 10 4.54 -0.72 -18.52
C ARG A 10 5.31 -1.89 -17.91
N LEU A 11 6.62 -1.89 -18.06
CA LEU A 11 7.48 -2.94 -17.50
C LEU A 11 7.41 -2.93 -15.97
N ASN A 12 7.45 -1.75 -15.35
CA ASN A 12 7.38 -1.62 -13.89
C ASN A 12 6.03 -2.11 -13.35
N VAL A 13 4.90 -1.65 -13.87
CA VAL A 13 3.57 -2.08 -13.40
C VAL A 13 3.36 -3.58 -13.60
N ARG A 14 3.74 -4.15 -14.75
CA ARG A 14 3.62 -5.60 -14.98
C ARG A 14 4.52 -6.40 -14.06
N ARG A 15 5.74 -5.93 -13.83
CA ARG A 15 6.68 -6.55 -12.88
C ARG A 15 6.10 -6.54 -11.47
N GLU A 16 5.56 -5.40 -11.04
CA GLU A 16 4.96 -5.25 -9.71
C GLU A 16 3.71 -6.12 -9.53
N VAL A 17 2.83 -6.17 -10.52
CA VAL A 17 1.66 -7.06 -10.49
C VAL A 17 2.08 -8.52 -10.37
N ARG A 18 3.09 -8.97 -11.12
CA ARG A 18 3.62 -10.33 -10.98
C ARG A 18 4.25 -10.56 -9.60
N ARG A 19 5.00 -9.61 -9.12
CA ARG A 19 5.65 -9.68 -7.81
C ARG A 19 4.64 -9.81 -6.67
N ILE A 20 3.54 -9.04 -6.72
CA ILE A 20 2.48 -9.09 -5.71
C ILE A 20 1.69 -10.41 -5.79
N ALA A 21 1.62 -11.07 -6.97
CA ALA A 21 0.92 -12.34 -7.12
C ALA A 21 1.54 -13.50 -6.32
N ASP A 22 2.85 -13.44 -6.06
CA ASP A 22 3.55 -14.46 -5.28
C ASP A 22 3.43 -14.13 -3.78
N ASP A 23 2.67 -14.92 -3.04
CA ASP A 23 2.53 -14.72 -1.59
C ASP A 23 3.89 -14.89 -0.87
N PRO A 24 4.44 -13.81 -0.30
CA PRO A 24 5.78 -13.83 0.31
C PRO A 24 5.88 -14.69 1.56
N ILE A 25 4.76 -15.03 2.21
CA ILE A 25 4.75 -15.82 3.45
C ILE A 25 4.22 -17.24 3.29
N ALA A 26 3.96 -17.70 2.06
CA ALA A 26 3.42 -19.03 1.79
C ALA A 26 4.21 -20.16 2.48
N ARG A 27 5.56 -20.10 2.41
CA ARG A 27 6.44 -21.08 3.08
C ARG A 27 6.32 -21.05 4.60
N TYR A 28 6.20 -19.86 5.18
CA TYR A 28 5.99 -19.71 6.62
C TYR A 28 4.63 -20.31 7.02
N LEU A 29 3.58 -20.05 6.25
CA LEU A 29 2.24 -20.60 6.51
C LEU A 29 2.22 -22.12 6.48
N GLN A 30 2.85 -22.74 5.48
CA GLN A 30 2.95 -24.19 5.40
C GLN A 30 3.62 -24.81 6.63
N ARG A 31 4.65 -24.15 7.17
CA ARG A 31 5.40 -24.64 8.32
C ARG A 31 4.71 -24.35 9.65
N ALA A 32 4.18 -23.13 9.83
CA ALA A 32 3.62 -22.66 11.10
C ALA A 32 2.16 -23.08 11.30
N TYR A 33 1.44 -23.29 10.21
CA TYR A 33 0.00 -23.55 10.15
C TYR A 33 -0.28 -24.61 9.08
N PRO A 34 0.20 -25.86 9.25
CA PRO A 34 -0.01 -26.93 8.27
C PRO A 34 -1.50 -27.22 8.08
N ASP A 35 -2.28 -27.18 9.15
CA ASP A 35 -3.72 -27.44 9.13
C ASP A 35 -4.47 -26.14 8.86
N ALA A 36 -4.96 -25.97 7.63
CA ALA A 36 -5.82 -24.88 7.24
C ALA A 36 -7.29 -25.17 7.61
N GLY A 37 -7.59 -25.23 8.91
CA GLY A 37 -8.99 -25.37 9.35
C GLY A 37 -9.84 -24.15 8.96
N PRO A 38 -11.13 -24.33 8.66
CA PRO A 38 -12.02 -23.23 8.31
C PRO A 38 -12.08 -22.18 9.43
N GLY A 39 -12.01 -20.90 9.04
CA GLY A 39 -11.98 -19.76 9.97
C GLY A 39 -10.66 -19.58 10.73
N GLY A 40 -9.63 -20.38 10.44
CA GLY A 40 -8.31 -20.29 11.06
C GLY A 40 -7.53 -19.02 10.69
N ALA A 41 -6.44 -18.76 11.43
CA ALA A 41 -5.59 -17.59 11.18
C ALA A 41 -4.96 -17.61 9.78
N ARG A 42 -4.61 -18.79 9.28
CA ARG A 42 -4.06 -18.98 7.93
C ARG A 42 -5.09 -18.59 6.87
N GLN A 43 -6.32 -19.13 6.93
CA GLN A 43 -7.35 -18.82 5.95
C GLN A 43 -7.65 -17.30 5.94
N ARG A 44 -7.84 -16.68 7.10
CA ARG A 44 -8.08 -15.22 7.18
C ARG A 44 -6.96 -14.40 6.56
N TYR A 45 -5.72 -14.83 6.72
CA TYR A 45 -4.60 -14.17 6.05
C TYR A 45 -4.66 -14.38 4.52
N GLU A 46 -4.87 -15.60 4.04
CA GLU A 46 -4.94 -15.93 2.61
C GLU A 46 -6.05 -15.13 1.91
N GLU A 47 -7.23 -15.03 2.52
CA GLU A 47 -8.34 -14.22 2.03
C GLU A 47 -7.97 -12.72 2.00
N ALA A 48 -7.36 -12.20 3.07
CA ALA A 48 -6.91 -10.81 3.14
C ALA A 48 -5.82 -10.52 2.11
N TYR A 49 -4.92 -11.47 1.85
CA TYR A 49 -3.88 -11.34 0.83
C TYR A 49 -4.47 -11.25 -0.59
N MET A 50 -5.46 -12.09 -0.90
CA MET A 50 -6.14 -12.06 -2.20
C MET A 50 -6.87 -10.72 -2.42
N LEU A 51 -7.57 -10.21 -1.40
CA LEU A 51 -8.25 -8.91 -1.49
C LEU A 51 -7.26 -7.76 -1.62
N TYR A 52 -6.15 -7.78 -0.87
CA TYR A 52 -5.06 -6.83 -1.02
C TYR A 52 -4.45 -6.88 -2.42
N PHE A 53 -4.18 -8.07 -2.94
CA PHE A 53 -3.63 -8.25 -4.29
C PHE A 53 -4.50 -7.58 -5.35
N VAL A 54 -5.81 -7.86 -5.34
CA VAL A 54 -6.75 -7.27 -6.30
C VAL A 54 -6.83 -5.75 -6.14
N ALA A 55 -6.93 -5.25 -4.91
CA ALA A 55 -7.01 -3.82 -4.64
C ALA A 55 -5.73 -3.07 -5.05
N MET A 56 -4.56 -3.63 -4.76
CA MET A 56 -3.26 -3.06 -5.14
C MET A 56 -3.07 -3.06 -6.66
N GLN A 57 -3.45 -4.16 -7.33
CA GLN A 57 -3.41 -4.25 -8.79
C GLN A 57 -4.26 -3.15 -9.44
N ARG A 58 -5.50 -2.96 -8.95
CA ARG A 58 -6.38 -1.89 -9.45
C ARG A 58 -5.79 -0.51 -9.22
N ALA A 59 -5.28 -0.23 -8.02
CA ALA A 59 -4.67 1.05 -7.70
C ALA A 59 -3.45 1.34 -8.60
N LEU A 60 -2.57 0.36 -8.82
CA LEU A 60 -1.42 0.49 -9.73
C LEU A 60 -1.87 0.71 -11.19
N GLU A 61 -2.90 0.02 -11.65
CA GLU A 61 -3.44 0.21 -12.99
C GLU A 61 -4.05 1.60 -13.17
N GLN A 62 -4.79 2.11 -12.16
CA GLN A 62 -5.32 3.46 -12.13
C GLN A 62 -4.21 4.50 -12.27
N VAL A 63 -3.19 4.40 -11.42
CA VAL A 63 -2.05 5.31 -11.43
C VAL A 63 -1.34 5.28 -12.78
N SER A 64 -1.01 4.10 -13.30
CA SER A 64 -0.38 3.93 -14.60
C SER A 64 -1.20 4.53 -15.74
N THR A 65 -2.52 4.29 -15.74
CA THR A 65 -3.41 4.83 -16.77
C THR A 65 -3.48 6.36 -16.70
N THR A 66 -3.53 6.92 -15.50
CA THR A 66 -3.59 8.38 -15.27
C THR A 66 -2.30 9.05 -15.74
N VAL A 67 -1.13 8.50 -15.40
CA VAL A 67 0.18 9.01 -15.86
C VAL A 67 0.26 9.01 -17.38
N ARG A 68 -0.11 7.88 -18.00
CA ARG A 68 -0.07 7.74 -19.47
C ARG A 68 -1.07 8.68 -20.19
N PHE A 69 -2.28 8.83 -19.64
CA PHE A 69 -3.24 9.80 -20.16
C PHE A 69 -2.67 11.22 -20.13
N ARG A 70 -2.05 11.59 -19.03
CA ARG A 70 -1.47 12.91 -18.85
C ARG A 70 -0.28 13.16 -19.79
N LYS A 71 0.64 12.19 -19.92
CA LYS A 71 1.82 12.30 -20.79
C LYS A 71 1.48 12.25 -22.32
N GLY A 72 0.28 11.87 -22.67
CA GLY A 72 -0.15 11.77 -24.07
C GLY A 72 -1.45 12.52 -24.38
N PRO A 73 -2.62 11.89 -24.22
CA PRO A 73 -3.90 12.48 -24.63
C PRO A 73 -4.19 13.86 -24.02
N TYR A 74 -3.84 14.09 -22.76
CA TYR A 74 -4.06 15.38 -22.11
C TYR A 74 -3.30 16.52 -22.80
N TYR A 75 -2.03 16.31 -23.17
CA TYR A 75 -1.25 17.32 -23.88
C TYR A 75 -1.81 17.61 -25.27
N VAL A 76 -2.28 16.57 -25.98
CA VAL A 76 -2.92 16.76 -27.28
C VAL A 76 -4.16 17.67 -27.15
N LEU A 77 -5.02 17.43 -26.16
CA LEU A 77 -6.17 18.30 -25.90
C LEU A 77 -5.75 19.72 -25.52
N LYS A 78 -4.80 19.85 -24.61
CA LYS A 78 -4.32 21.15 -24.12
C LYS A 78 -3.82 22.06 -25.24
N TYR A 79 -3.25 21.49 -26.28
CA TYR A 79 -2.69 22.23 -27.41
C TYR A 79 -3.58 22.18 -28.69
N GLY A 80 -4.85 21.81 -28.54
CA GLY A 80 -5.82 21.84 -29.62
C GLY A 80 -5.66 20.77 -30.71
N GLY A 81 -4.86 19.72 -30.40
CA GLY A 81 -4.62 18.63 -31.34
C GLY A 81 -5.74 17.59 -31.39
N LYS A 82 -5.71 16.74 -32.42
CA LYS A 82 -6.65 15.61 -32.57
C LYS A 82 -6.03 14.30 -32.09
N TYR A 83 -6.83 13.49 -31.39
CA TYR A 83 -6.38 12.18 -30.94
C TYR A 83 -6.15 11.20 -32.09
N GLY A 84 -4.99 10.60 -32.15
CA GLY A 84 -4.78 9.39 -32.91
C GLY A 84 -5.50 8.17 -32.28
N PRO A 85 -5.58 7.02 -33.00
CA PRO A 85 -6.32 5.84 -32.53
C PRO A 85 -5.86 5.33 -31.15
N ARG A 86 -4.56 5.28 -30.91
CA ARG A 86 -3.97 4.87 -29.61
C ARG A 86 -4.35 5.83 -28.49
N GLN A 87 -4.31 7.13 -28.73
CA GLN A 87 -4.65 8.17 -27.75
C GLN A 87 -6.13 8.14 -27.42
N ARG A 88 -7.02 7.94 -28.42
CA ARG A 88 -8.46 7.74 -28.20
C ARG A 88 -8.75 6.54 -27.30
N LYS A 89 -8.11 5.40 -27.54
CA LYS A 89 -8.26 4.21 -26.72
C LYS A 89 -7.83 4.46 -25.27
N LEU A 90 -6.71 5.15 -25.06
CA LEU A 90 -6.20 5.47 -23.72
C LEU A 90 -7.11 6.50 -23.02
N ALA A 91 -7.56 7.54 -23.72
CA ALA A 91 -8.50 8.53 -23.19
C ALA A 91 -9.81 7.87 -22.76
N LYS A 92 -10.39 7.01 -23.61
CA LYS A 92 -11.59 6.23 -23.25
C LYS A 92 -11.40 5.36 -22.01
N LYS A 93 -10.24 4.69 -21.90
CA LYS A 93 -9.90 3.91 -20.71
C LYS A 93 -9.81 4.80 -19.47
N TYR A 94 -9.09 5.93 -19.56
CA TYR A 94 -8.93 6.87 -18.44
C TYR A 94 -10.29 7.38 -17.95
N TRP A 95 -11.15 7.90 -18.83
CA TRP A 95 -12.45 8.45 -18.45
C TRP A 95 -13.41 7.42 -17.84
N ARG A 96 -13.26 6.14 -18.20
CA ARG A 96 -14.02 5.04 -17.56
C ARG A 96 -13.51 4.74 -16.14
N MET A 97 -12.24 4.97 -15.87
CA MET A 97 -11.63 4.64 -14.58
C MET A 97 -11.73 5.78 -13.57
N VAL A 98 -11.77 7.04 -14.02
CA VAL A 98 -11.79 8.22 -13.15
C VAL A 98 -12.87 8.19 -12.07
N PRO A 99 -14.12 7.79 -12.33
CA PRO A 99 -15.16 7.72 -11.29
C PRO A 99 -14.83 6.76 -10.15
N PHE A 100 -14.00 5.75 -10.39
CA PHE A 100 -13.61 4.73 -9.41
C PHE A 100 -12.29 5.03 -8.71
N LEU A 101 -11.64 6.11 -9.08
CA LEU A 101 -10.30 6.44 -8.62
C LEU A 101 -10.20 6.49 -7.09
N GLU A 102 -11.12 7.23 -6.48
CA GLU A 102 -11.23 7.38 -5.05
C GLU A 102 -11.48 6.04 -4.37
N LEU A 103 -12.47 5.30 -4.86
CA LEU A 103 -12.83 4.00 -4.33
C LEU A 103 -11.67 3.01 -4.38
N ASP A 104 -10.95 2.96 -5.50
CA ASP A 104 -9.83 2.03 -5.66
C ASP A 104 -8.67 2.36 -4.71
N ILE A 105 -8.38 3.65 -4.46
CA ILE A 105 -7.35 4.05 -3.50
C ILE A 105 -7.77 3.76 -2.06
N VAL A 106 -8.99 4.14 -1.69
CA VAL A 106 -9.54 3.84 -0.37
C VAL A 106 -9.52 2.33 -0.10
N THR A 107 -9.99 1.55 -1.08
CA THR A 107 -10.00 0.09 -0.99
C THR A 107 -8.57 -0.46 -0.85
N CYS A 108 -7.60 0.04 -1.61
CA CYS A 108 -6.20 -0.36 -1.50
C CYS A 108 -5.65 -0.12 -0.09
N LEU A 109 -5.89 1.05 0.50
CA LEU A 109 -5.43 1.37 1.85
C LEU A 109 -6.11 0.50 2.92
N LEU A 110 -7.42 0.27 2.79
CA LEU A 110 -8.18 -0.57 3.72
C LEU A 110 -7.72 -2.04 3.65
N GLN A 111 -7.56 -2.60 2.44
CA GLN A 111 -7.12 -3.98 2.27
C GLN A 111 -5.66 -4.17 2.70
N THR A 112 -4.79 -3.18 2.47
CA THR A 112 -3.44 -3.18 3.04
C THR A 112 -3.48 -3.26 4.57
N ARG A 113 -4.35 -2.49 5.20
CA ARG A 113 -4.49 -2.50 6.65
C ARG A 113 -4.98 -3.86 7.16
N ILE A 114 -6.01 -4.42 6.54
CA ILE A 114 -6.59 -5.72 6.92
C ILE A 114 -5.54 -6.82 6.78
N LEU A 115 -4.79 -6.84 5.68
CA LEU A 115 -3.70 -7.78 5.47
C LEU A 115 -2.66 -7.71 6.59
N LEU A 116 -2.21 -6.50 6.95
CA LEU A 116 -1.22 -6.30 8.00
C LEU A 116 -1.75 -6.77 9.38
N ASP A 117 -3.02 -6.50 9.68
CA ASP A 117 -3.64 -6.94 10.94
C ASP A 117 -3.71 -8.48 11.01
N HIS A 118 -4.06 -9.17 9.92
CA HIS A 118 -4.03 -10.64 9.86
C HIS A 118 -2.62 -11.21 9.88
N THR A 119 -1.65 -10.55 9.22
CA THR A 119 -0.23 -10.97 9.28
C THR A 119 0.29 -10.96 10.71
N ILE A 120 -0.02 -9.92 11.49
CA ILE A 120 0.43 -9.84 12.89
C ILE A 120 -0.22 -10.93 13.76
N ALA A 121 -1.44 -11.34 13.49
CA ALA A 121 -2.05 -12.44 14.21
C ALA A 121 -1.26 -13.76 14.08
N LEU A 122 -0.56 -13.94 12.93
CA LEU A 122 0.31 -15.11 12.70
C LEU A 122 1.59 -15.11 13.54
N SER A 123 2.00 -13.95 14.08
CA SER A 123 3.22 -13.85 14.91
C SER A 123 3.15 -14.63 16.21
N ARG A 124 1.95 -15.00 16.68
CA ARG A 124 1.74 -15.79 17.89
C ARG A 124 2.44 -17.14 17.87
N ARG A 125 2.75 -17.70 16.71
CA ARG A 125 3.45 -18.98 16.60
C ARG A 125 4.92 -18.91 16.97
N PHE A 126 5.54 -17.75 16.80
CA PHE A 126 6.98 -17.58 17.13
C PHE A 126 7.24 -16.55 18.22
N LEU A 127 6.32 -15.61 18.46
CA LEU A 127 6.41 -14.73 19.61
C LEU A 127 5.68 -15.42 20.78
N GLN A 128 6.45 -15.91 21.72
CA GLN A 128 5.92 -16.55 22.93
C GLN A 128 6.33 -15.76 24.16
N GLY A 129 5.45 -15.67 25.13
CA GLY A 129 5.74 -15.04 26.40
C GLY A 129 4.46 -14.73 27.19
N PRO A 130 4.50 -14.84 28.52
CA PRO A 130 3.32 -14.67 29.39
C PRO A 130 2.74 -13.23 29.36
N GLN A 131 3.52 -12.27 28.91
CA GLN A 131 3.12 -10.86 28.84
C GLN A 131 2.67 -10.41 27.44
N LEU A 132 2.60 -11.32 26.47
CA LEU A 132 2.18 -10.97 25.11
C LEU A 132 0.68 -10.73 25.06
N PRO A 133 0.23 -9.49 24.78
CA PRO A 133 -1.17 -9.25 24.56
C PRO A 133 -1.65 -9.94 23.28
N SER A 134 -2.93 -10.21 23.21
CA SER A 134 -3.56 -10.61 21.96
C SER A 134 -3.50 -9.43 20.97
N PHE A 135 -2.54 -9.46 20.05
CA PHE A 135 -2.44 -8.43 19.02
C PHE A 135 -3.59 -8.57 18.03
N THR A 136 -4.51 -7.62 18.07
CA THR A 136 -5.66 -7.54 17.16
C THR A 136 -5.42 -6.59 16.00
N SER A 137 -4.31 -5.84 16.01
CA SER A 137 -3.98 -4.93 14.92
C SER A 137 -2.49 -4.62 14.85
N PHE A 138 -2.03 -4.32 13.64
CA PHE A 138 -0.66 -3.89 13.37
C PHE A 138 -0.24 -2.66 14.19
N ALA A 139 -1.14 -1.68 14.34
CA ALA A 139 -0.88 -0.49 15.15
C ALA A 139 -0.62 -0.81 16.63
N LYS A 140 -1.44 -1.69 17.24
CA LYS A 140 -1.25 -2.11 18.64
C LYS A 140 0.05 -2.89 18.81
N HIS A 141 0.37 -3.74 17.85
CA HIS A 141 1.61 -4.50 17.82
C HIS A 141 2.84 -3.58 17.75
N LYS A 142 2.84 -2.63 16.82
CA LYS A 142 3.91 -1.63 16.72
C LYS A 142 4.04 -0.80 17.99
N LYS A 143 2.93 -0.32 18.57
CA LYS A 143 2.91 0.43 19.83
C LYS A 143 3.49 -0.37 21.00
N PHE A 144 3.22 -1.66 21.08
CA PHE A 144 3.76 -2.53 22.11
C PHE A 144 5.29 -2.54 22.11
N PHE A 145 5.92 -2.72 20.94
CA PHE A 145 7.39 -2.70 20.84
C PHE A 145 7.97 -1.29 21.03
N ALA A 146 7.29 -0.26 20.54
CA ALA A 146 7.72 1.13 20.72
C ALA A 146 7.67 1.59 22.19
N SER A 147 6.88 0.95 23.05
CA SER A 147 6.83 1.24 24.48
C SER A 147 8.01 0.69 25.29
N GLY A 148 9.07 0.21 24.65
CA GLY A 148 10.27 -0.32 25.30
C GLY A 148 10.10 -1.75 25.84
N LYS A 149 8.95 -2.39 25.66
CA LYS A 149 8.72 -3.77 26.05
C LYS A 149 9.54 -4.70 25.15
N ARG A 150 10.53 -5.34 25.73
CA ARG A 150 11.39 -6.28 25.02
C ARG A 150 10.96 -7.71 25.33
N LEU A 151 10.75 -8.49 24.29
CA LEU A 151 10.60 -9.93 24.44
C LEU A 151 11.99 -10.58 24.39
N ARG A 152 12.29 -11.41 25.39
CA ARG A 152 13.58 -12.13 25.45
C ARG A 152 13.76 -12.94 24.16
N GLY A 153 14.90 -12.78 23.52
CA GLY A 153 15.21 -13.47 22.25
C GLY A 153 14.62 -12.84 20.98
N HIS A 154 13.84 -11.74 21.08
CA HIS A 154 13.17 -11.10 19.94
C HIS A 154 13.53 -9.61 19.75
N SER A 155 14.75 -9.18 20.17
CA SER A 155 15.19 -7.79 20.03
C SER A 155 15.19 -7.31 18.58
N SER A 156 15.71 -8.12 17.65
CA SER A 156 15.73 -7.77 16.21
C SER A 156 14.35 -7.68 15.60
N TYR A 157 13.34 -8.38 16.14
CA TYR A 157 11.94 -8.22 15.74
C TYR A 157 11.40 -6.87 16.19
N ALA A 158 11.64 -6.51 17.44
CA ALA A 158 11.22 -5.24 17.99
C ALA A 158 11.84 -4.05 17.23
N GLU A 159 13.15 -4.10 16.97
CA GLU A 159 13.87 -3.08 16.20
C GLU A 159 13.28 -2.90 14.79
N TYR A 160 13.02 -4.00 14.09
CA TYR A 160 12.41 -3.93 12.77
C TYR A 160 11.01 -3.29 12.82
N MET A 161 10.18 -3.72 13.78
CA MET A 161 8.82 -3.18 13.94
C MET A 161 8.82 -1.68 14.25
N ILE A 162 9.82 -1.17 14.96
CA ILE A 162 9.93 0.25 15.30
C ILE A 162 10.45 1.06 14.11
N HIS A 163 11.58 0.63 13.52
CA HIS A 163 12.33 1.47 12.58
C HIS A 163 11.97 1.23 11.12
N SER A 164 11.71 -0.02 10.73
CA SER A 164 11.48 -0.37 9.32
C SER A 164 10.01 -0.31 8.88
N THR A 165 9.07 -0.01 9.78
CA THR A 165 7.65 0.09 9.48
C THR A 165 7.07 1.49 9.63
N SER A 166 7.90 2.53 9.59
CA SER A 166 7.47 3.95 9.67
C SER A 166 6.50 4.34 8.53
N TRP A 167 6.63 3.73 7.37
CA TRP A 167 5.73 3.88 6.22
C TRP A 167 4.27 3.56 6.53
N PHE A 168 4.00 2.79 7.59
CA PHE A 168 2.65 2.46 8.02
C PHE A 168 1.93 3.65 8.69
N ASP A 169 2.65 4.50 9.41
CA ASP A 169 2.04 5.45 10.35
C ASP A 169 1.22 6.55 9.66
N VAL A 170 1.68 7.08 8.55
CA VAL A 170 0.97 8.16 7.84
C VAL A 170 0.06 7.62 6.75
N PRO A 171 0.54 6.92 5.69
CA PRO A 171 -0.33 6.57 4.59
C PRO A 171 -1.41 5.54 4.97
N ILE A 172 -1.14 4.63 5.91
CA ILE A 172 -2.12 3.62 6.26
C ILE A 172 -2.90 3.99 7.51
N LYS A 173 -2.20 4.18 8.64
CA LYS A 173 -2.87 4.41 9.92
C LYS A 173 -3.60 5.75 9.97
N PHE A 174 -2.91 6.84 9.66
CA PHE A 174 -3.51 8.17 9.74
C PHE A 174 -4.66 8.33 8.74
N VAL A 175 -4.45 7.96 7.47
CA VAL A 175 -5.50 8.08 6.44
C VAL A 175 -6.70 7.25 6.83
N ARG A 176 -6.52 5.97 7.18
CA ARG A 176 -7.64 5.11 7.57
C ARG A 176 -8.31 5.61 8.84
N ASP A 177 -7.56 5.83 9.94
CA ASP A 177 -8.15 6.10 11.25
C ASP A 177 -8.75 7.51 11.34
N LYS A 178 -8.05 8.50 10.84
CA LYS A 178 -8.50 9.90 10.97
C LYS A 178 -9.43 10.33 9.86
N LEU A 179 -9.18 9.87 8.66
CA LEU A 179 -9.83 10.42 7.51
C LEU A 179 -10.99 9.53 7.04
N LEU A 180 -10.80 8.22 6.90
CA LEU A 180 -11.82 7.34 6.35
C LEU A 180 -12.85 6.88 7.40
N VAL A 181 -12.39 6.56 8.62
CA VAL A 181 -13.25 5.96 9.66
C VAL A 181 -13.93 7.03 10.52
N HIS A 182 -13.19 8.04 10.96
CA HIS A 182 -13.70 8.99 11.96
C HIS A 182 -14.30 10.27 11.37
N GLN A 183 -13.87 10.71 10.20
CA GLN A 183 -14.36 11.95 9.59
C GLN A 183 -15.21 11.73 8.34
N GLY A 184 -15.20 10.51 7.80
CA GLY A 184 -15.92 10.15 6.58
C GLY A 184 -15.36 10.81 5.32
N PRO A 185 -15.81 10.36 4.13
CA PRO A 185 -15.28 10.81 2.85
C PRO A 185 -15.59 12.29 2.53
N ARG A 186 -16.46 12.95 3.27
CA ARG A 186 -16.88 14.35 3.02
C ARG A 186 -15.76 15.36 3.23
N HIS A 187 -14.67 15.00 3.90
CA HIS A 187 -13.55 15.88 4.23
C HIS A 187 -12.34 15.72 3.32
N PHE A 188 -12.43 14.85 2.28
CA PHE A 188 -11.35 14.63 1.34
C PHE A 188 -11.62 15.29 0.01
N ARG A 189 -10.66 16.01 -0.49
CA ARG A 189 -10.50 16.25 -1.92
C ARG A 189 -9.21 15.58 -2.34
N TYR A 190 -9.34 14.63 -3.25
CA TYR A 190 -8.18 14.07 -3.91
C TYR A 190 -7.81 14.98 -5.07
N PHE A 191 -6.56 15.31 -5.11
CA PHE A 191 -5.97 15.69 -6.37
C PHE A 191 -4.98 14.57 -6.70
N ALA A 192 -5.39 13.66 -7.56
CA ALA A 192 -4.44 12.86 -8.28
C ALA A 192 -3.70 13.81 -9.21
N ILE A 193 -2.57 14.32 -8.77
CA ILE A 193 -1.65 15.05 -9.63
C ILE A 193 -0.47 14.11 -9.84
N PRO A 194 -0.58 13.18 -10.81
CA PRO A 194 0.55 12.35 -11.20
C PRO A 194 1.57 13.26 -11.87
N GLY A 195 2.82 13.22 -11.42
CA GLY A 195 3.92 13.83 -12.13
C GLY A 195 4.05 15.34 -12.04
N TRP A 196 3.92 15.92 -10.85
CA TRP A 196 4.35 17.30 -10.58
C TRP A 196 5.69 17.38 -9.83
N GLY A 197 6.28 16.26 -9.48
CA GLY A 197 7.67 16.16 -9.06
C GLY A 197 8.48 15.45 -10.14
N VAL A 198 9.72 15.83 -10.32
CA VAL A 198 10.62 15.31 -11.37
C VAL A 198 10.92 13.81 -11.18
N GLU A 199 10.64 13.24 -9.99
CA GLU A 199 11.12 11.91 -9.63
C GLU A 199 10.03 10.86 -9.38
N ASP A 200 8.72 11.23 -9.25
CA ASP A 200 7.70 10.27 -8.82
C ASP A 200 6.38 10.41 -9.59
N ASP A 201 6.32 9.84 -10.78
CA ASP A 201 5.11 9.81 -11.63
C ASP A 201 3.91 9.04 -11.03
N LEU A 202 4.10 8.39 -9.88
CA LEU A 202 3.12 7.49 -9.27
C LEU A 202 2.70 7.94 -7.87
N VAL A 203 2.68 9.24 -7.60
CA VAL A 203 2.32 9.81 -6.30
C VAL A 203 0.91 10.35 -6.30
N TRP A 204 0.19 10.05 -5.23
CA TRP A 204 -1.12 10.60 -4.92
C TRP A 204 -1.01 11.59 -3.78
N TYR A 205 -1.71 12.72 -3.91
CA TYR A 205 -1.79 13.75 -2.89
C TYR A 205 -3.19 13.77 -2.29
N PHE A 206 -3.26 13.73 -0.97
CA PHE A 206 -4.49 13.92 -0.22
C PHE A 206 -4.46 15.30 0.41
N HIS A 207 -5.48 16.12 0.14
CA HIS A 207 -5.66 17.41 0.78
C HIS A 207 -6.79 17.33 1.81
N LEU A 208 -6.59 17.92 2.96
CA LEU A 208 -7.64 18.12 3.93
C LEU A 208 -8.53 19.32 3.50
N ARG A 209 -9.82 19.22 3.73
CA ARG A 209 -10.87 20.04 3.11
C ARG A 209 -10.82 21.55 3.43
N ASP A 210 -10.19 21.95 4.51
CA ASP A 210 -10.18 23.32 5.02
C ASP A 210 -9.21 24.26 4.29
N GLU A 211 -8.61 23.81 3.19
CA GLU A 211 -7.67 24.61 2.42
C GLU A 211 -8.13 24.83 1.00
N ALA A 212 -7.96 26.07 0.54
CA ALA A 212 -8.24 26.45 -0.83
C ALA A 212 -7.55 25.52 -1.84
N PRO A 213 -8.27 24.98 -2.82
CA PRO A 213 -7.84 23.86 -3.66
C PRO A 213 -6.73 24.19 -4.67
N LEU A 214 -6.22 25.40 -4.69
CA LEU A 214 -5.42 25.93 -5.80
C LEU A 214 -3.94 26.16 -5.53
N VAL A 215 -3.43 25.83 -4.34
CA VAL A 215 -2.01 26.00 -4.06
C VAL A 215 -1.24 24.73 -4.40
N ARG A 216 -0.20 24.89 -5.22
CA ARG A 216 0.67 23.78 -5.66
C ARG A 216 1.21 22.99 -4.48
N PRO A 217 1.10 21.66 -4.48
CA PRO A 217 1.56 20.79 -3.38
C PRO A 217 3.04 20.99 -3.01
N GLU A 218 3.88 21.34 -3.99
CA GLU A 218 5.31 21.54 -3.82
C GLU A 218 5.66 22.68 -2.85
N LYS A 219 4.83 23.72 -2.78
CA LYS A 219 5.02 24.84 -1.84
C LYS A 219 4.56 24.54 -0.41
N ARG A 220 3.85 23.39 -0.21
CA ARG A 220 3.29 22.99 1.08
C ARG A 220 3.83 21.65 1.59
N SER A 221 4.98 21.21 1.11
CA SER A 221 5.58 19.91 1.49
C SER A 221 5.84 19.77 3.00
N ALA A 222 5.91 20.86 3.72
CA ALA A 222 6.07 20.91 5.17
C ALA A 222 4.72 20.95 5.93
N SER A 223 3.57 21.04 5.25
CA SER A 223 2.27 21.10 5.91
C SER A 223 1.78 19.70 6.31
N PRO A 224 1.38 19.46 7.58
CA PRO A 224 0.78 18.19 8.01
C PRO A 224 -0.57 17.92 7.34
N ARG A 225 -1.08 18.84 6.52
CA ARG A 225 -2.37 18.77 5.82
C ARG A 225 -2.26 18.16 4.41
N VAL A 226 -1.05 17.90 3.92
CA VAL A 226 -0.83 17.22 2.63
C VAL A 226 -0.17 15.87 2.86
N ILE A 227 -0.86 14.80 2.48
CA ILE A 227 -0.34 13.44 2.56
C ILE A 227 0.04 12.98 1.16
N ARG A 228 1.30 12.62 0.98
CA ARG A 228 1.80 11.97 -0.23
C ARG A 228 1.63 10.45 -0.10
N LEU A 229 1.00 9.83 -1.08
CA LEU A 229 0.94 8.38 -1.21
C LEU A 229 1.55 7.95 -2.54
N ASN A 230 2.69 7.29 -2.48
CA ASN A 230 3.23 6.57 -3.61
C ASN A 230 2.77 5.11 -3.53
N VAL A 231 1.80 4.73 -4.39
CA VAL A 231 1.20 3.38 -4.38
C VAL A 231 2.24 2.32 -4.71
N LEU A 232 3.15 2.60 -5.63
CA LEU A 232 4.22 1.67 -5.98
C LEU A 232 5.17 1.47 -4.80
N ARG A 233 5.59 2.54 -4.13
CA ARG A 233 6.42 2.46 -2.93
C ARG A 233 5.70 1.69 -1.82
N LEU A 234 4.41 1.96 -1.61
CA LEU A 234 3.61 1.22 -0.63
C LEU A 234 3.61 -0.29 -0.91
N SER A 235 3.47 -0.69 -2.18
CA SER A 235 3.51 -2.11 -2.54
C SER A 235 4.85 -2.76 -2.21
N TYR A 236 5.96 -2.06 -2.43
CA TYR A 236 7.31 -2.52 -2.06
C TYR A 236 7.50 -2.62 -0.54
N ASP A 237 7.03 -1.63 0.20
CA ASP A 237 7.18 -1.61 1.65
C ASP A 237 6.39 -2.75 2.31
N VAL A 238 5.15 -3.00 1.85
CA VAL A 238 4.32 -4.13 2.32
C VAL A 238 4.98 -5.45 2.00
N GLU A 239 5.42 -5.67 0.77
CA GLU A 239 6.07 -6.93 0.39
C GLU A 239 7.38 -7.15 1.16
N SER A 240 8.19 -6.13 1.31
CA SER A 240 9.44 -6.20 2.09
C SER A 240 9.17 -6.60 3.53
N PHE A 241 8.10 -6.05 4.13
CA PHE A 241 7.65 -6.45 5.45
C PHE A 241 7.22 -7.93 5.48
N LEU A 242 6.39 -8.37 4.54
CA LEU A 242 5.91 -9.75 4.49
C LEU A 242 7.06 -10.75 4.30
N ARG A 243 8.00 -10.47 3.40
CA ARG A 243 9.21 -11.31 3.19
C ARG A 243 10.08 -11.39 4.45
N TRP A 244 10.28 -10.25 5.09
CA TRP A 244 11.02 -10.21 6.35
C TRP A 244 10.30 -10.99 7.44
N PHE A 245 8.98 -10.80 7.60
CA PHE A 245 8.15 -11.52 8.56
C PHE A 245 8.24 -13.04 8.37
N SER A 246 8.12 -13.50 7.12
CA SER A 246 8.25 -14.90 6.74
C SER A 246 9.62 -15.47 7.13
N LYS A 247 10.69 -14.77 6.75
CA LYS A 247 12.08 -15.18 7.06
C LYS A 247 12.33 -15.25 8.56
N TYR A 248 11.89 -14.24 9.29
CA TYR A 248 12.04 -14.16 10.74
C TYR A 248 11.26 -15.28 11.42
N GLY A 249 9.98 -15.44 11.11
CA GLY A 249 9.11 -16.45 11.69
C GLY A 249 9.61 -17.87 11.43
N THR A 250 10.02 -18.17 10.21
CA THR A 250 10.61 -19.48 9.86
C THR A 250 11.87 -19.79 10.65
N LYS A 251 12.75 -18.79 10.82
CA LYS A 251 13.99 -18.93 11.62
C LYS A 251 13.69 -19.14 13.11
N ALA A 252 12.71 -18.40 13.63
CA ALA A 252 12.34 -18.50 15.04
C ALA A 252 11.72 -19.87 15.37
N LEU A 253 10.84 -20.40 14.50
CA LEU A 253 10.29 -21.74 14.66
C LEU A 253 11.35 -22.87 14.65
N GLY A 254 12.41 -22.70 13.84
CA GLY A 254 13.50 -23.70 13.78
C GLY A 254 14.43 -23.72 15.00
N LYS A 255 14.33 -22.73 15.89
CA LYS A 255 15.10 -22.71 17.16
C LYS A 255 14.37 -23.40 18.31
N HIS A 256 13.10 -23.73 18.13
CA HIS A 256 12.24 -24.37 19.14
C HIS A 256 11.96 -25.85 18.82
N GLN A 257 12.53 -26.36 17.73
CA GLN A 257 12.63 -27.78 17.39
C GLN A 257 14.04 -28.31 17.75
#